data_2b26b3b37b50dfe315b51f37b852c782
#
_entry.id   2b26b3b37b50dfe315b51f37b852c782
#
_cell.length_a   1.000
_cell.length_b   1.000
_cell.length_c   1.000
_cell.angle_alpha   90.00
_cell.angle_beta   90.00
_cell.angle_gamma   90.00
#
_symmetry.space_group_name_H-M   'P 1'
#
loop_
_entity.id
_entity.type
_entity.pdbx_description
1 polymer ?
#
loop_
_entity_poly.entity_id
_entity_poly.type
_entity_poly.pdbx_seq_one_letter_code
_entity_poly.pdbx_strand_id
1 'polypeptide(L)'
;MDFGPHAAGVYQNALSLGHKLGIFCSSDHISQHVSYGGVYVEENTREGIVAGLRERRSMAATDKIYLEFTCGGHPMGAAFESKEKPVYAVRVEGTAPLAKVTLVCNEKVRHEFTVDGSKDFSGQWTDESPAEGENRCYLRVEQTDGNMAWASPVWVRWNP
;
A
#
# COMPACT_ATOMS: atom_id res chain seq x y z
N MET A 1 7.00 -18.53 -21.98
CA MET A 1 7.83 -18.48 -20.78
C MET A 1 6.88 -18.19 -19.63
N ASP A 2 6.70 -19.14 -18.73
CA ASP A 2 5.85 -18.94 -17.57
C ASP A 2 6.68 -18.22 -16.50
N PHE A 3 6.41 -16.93 -16.32
CA PHE A 3 6.98 -16.13 -15.23
C PHE A 3 6.11 -16.19 -13.97
N GLY A 4 5.46 -17.33 -13.74
CA GLY A 4 4.70 -17.57 -12.52
C GLY A 4 5.51 -17.19 -11.28
N PRO A 5 4.87 -16.64 -10.23
CA PRO A 5 5.57 -16.18 -9.05
C PRO A 5 6.24 -17.37 -8.36
N HIS A 6 7.57 -17.42 -8.41
CA HIS A 6 8.32 -18.33 -7.55
C HIS A 6 8.10 -17.88 -6.09
N ALA A 7 7.72 -18.81 -5.23
CA ALA A 7 7.40 -18.51 -3.82
C ALA A 7 8.51 -17.72 -3.12
N ALA A 8 9.77 -17.93 -3.47
CA ALA A 8 10.92 -17.20 -2.93
C ALA A 8 11.03 -15.73 -3.43
N GLY A 9 10.45 -15.41 -4.59
CA GLY A 9 10.51 -14.06 -5.19
C GLY A 9 9.27 -13.21 -4.97
N VAL A 10 8.28 -13.70 -4.22
CA VAL A 10 7.06 -12.96 -3.96
C VAL A 10 7.31 -11.87 -2.92
N TYR A 11 6.80 -10.66 -3.16
CA TYR A 11 6.94 -9.50 -2.28
C TYR A 11 6.55 -9.81 -0.82
N GLN A 12 5.46 -10.54 -0.61
CA GLN A 12 4.99 -10.95 0.71
C GLN A 12 6.02 -11.80 1.46
N ASN A 13 6.75 -12.67 0.77
CA ASN A 13 7.82 -13.44 1.39
C ASN A 13 8.98 -12.55 1.87
N ALA A 14 9.35 -11.54 1.09
CA ALA A 14 10.37 -10.57 1.51
C ALA A 14 9.93 -9.81 2.77
N LEU A 15 8.66 -9.41 2.84
CA LEU A 15 8.10 -8.80 4.04
C LEU A 15 8.10 -9.76 5.24
N SER A 16 7.75 -11.04 5.04
CA SER A 16 7.74 -12.05 6.12
C SER A 16 9.12 -12.35 6.67
N LEU A 17 10.17 -12.18 5.87
CA LEU A 17 11.57 -12.28 6.27
C LEU A 17 12.09 -11.03 7.01
N GLY A 18 11.22 -10.03 7.25
CA GLY A 18 11.55 -8.81 7.99
C GLY A 18 12.13 -7.69 7.14
N HIS A 19 12.18 -7.84 5.81
CA HIS A 19 12.63 -6.76 4.94
C HIS A 19 11.58 -5.63 4.89
N LYS A 20 12.04 -4.39 5.11
CA LYS A 20 11.19 -3.19 4.99
C LYS A 20 11.34 -2.59 3.60
N LEU A 21 10.48 -3.04 2.68
CA LEU A 21 10.49 -2.65 1.27
C LEU A 21 9.24 -1.83 0.94
N GLY A 22 9.42 -0.73 0.20
CA GLY A 22 8.33 0.01 -0.43
C GLY A 22 7.83 -0.70 -1.69
N ILE A 23 6.65 -0.31 -2.15
CA ILE A 23 6.08 -0.76 -3.43
C ILE A 23 6.30 0.35 -4.46
N PHE A 24 6.81 -0.03 -5.61
CA PHE A 24 6.96 0.85 -6.75
C PHE A 24 6.84 0.02 -8.04
N CYS A 25 6.28 0.58 -9.08
CA CYS A 25 6.26 -0.06 -10.39
C CYS A 25 6.60 0.93 -11.50
N SER A 26 6.98 0.38 -12.63
CA SER A 26 7.11 1.13 -13.86
C SER A 26 6.79 0.23 -15.05
N SER A 27 6.39 0.82 -16.17
CA SER A 27 6.29 0.11 -17.44
C SER A 27 7.67 -0.32 -17.89
N ASP A 28 7.81 -1.58 -18.29
CA ASP A 28 9.04 -2.09 -18.88
C ASP A 28 9.25 -1.47 -20.28
N HIS A 29 10.47 -1.54 -20.78
CA HIS A 29 10.74 -1.15 -22.18
C HIS A 29 9.94 -2.05 -23.13
N ILE A 30 9.46 -1.49 -24.23
CA ILE A 30 8.66 -2.17 -25.27
C ILE A 30 7.34 -2.75 -24.71
N SER A 31 6.97 -2.46 -23.46
CA SER A 31 5.72 -2.92 -22.87
C SER A 31 4.53 -2.16 -23.45
N GLN A 32 3.46 -2.89 -23.76
CA GLN A 32 2.15 -2.32 -24.07
C GLN A 32 1.33 -2.05 -22.78
N HIS A 33 1.81 -2.54 -21.65
CA HIS A 33 1.19 -2.32 -20.35
C HIS A 33 1.77 -1.06 -19.73
N VAL A 34 0.89 -0.15 -19.35
CA VAL A 34 1.27 1.08 -18.65
C VAL A 34 1.17 0.84 -17.16
N SER A 35 2.21 1.22 -16.42
CA SER A 35 2.21 1.19 -14.95
C SER A 35 2.69 2.54 -14.42
N TYR A 36 2.15 2.94 -13.28
CA TYR A 36 2.41 4.23 -12.64
C TYR A 36 3.00 4.01 -11.26
N GLY A 37 4.26 4.43 -11.07
CA GLY A 37 4.88 4.54 -9.75
C GLY A 37 4.67 5.96 -9.21
N GLY A 38 4.07 6.09 -8.04
CA GLY A 38 3.93 7.37 -7.34
C GLY A 38 4.93 7.44 -6.18
N VAL A 39 5.49 8.63 -5.95
CA VAL A 39 6.33 8.93 -4.77
C VAL A 39 5.81 10.19 -4.11
N TYR A 40 5.55 10.11 -2.81
CA TYR A 40 5.09 11.26 -2.02
C TYR A 40 6.29 12.04 -1.51
N VAL A 41 6.35 13.29 -1.87
CA VAL A 41 7.47 14.19 -1.57
C VAL A 41 6.95 15.55 -1.07
N GLU A 42 7.72 16.20 -0.21
CA GLU A 42 7.42 17.56 0.22
C GLU A 42 7.76 18.59 -0.87
N GLU A 43 8.86 18.33 -1.58
CA GLU A 43 9.30 19.15 -2.71
C GLU A 43 9.57 18.27 -3.93
N ASN A 44 9.08 18.69 -5.08
CA ASN A 44 9.32 17.98 -6.35
C ASN A 44 10.73 18.32 -6.90
N THR A 45 11.74 17.84 -6.16
CA THR A 45 13.15 17.92 -6.50
C THR A 45 13.74 16.52 -6.60
N ARG A 46 14.92 16.38 -7.20
CA ARG A 46 15.64 15.10 -7.26
C ARG A 46 15.90 14.55 -5.86
N GLU A 47 16.33 15.41 -4.95
CA GLU A 47 16.63 15.08 -3.55
C GLU A 47 15.36 14.65 -2.82
N GLY A 48 14.24 15.35 -3.02
CA GLY A 48 12.93 15.02 -2.47
C GLY A 48 12.44 13.64 -2.95
N ILE A 49 12.56 13.35 -4.26
CA ILE A 49 12.20 12.06 -4.84
C ILE A 49 13.04 10.93 -4.24
N VAL A 50 14.36 11.11 -4.15
CA VAL A 50 15.27 10.12 -3.56
C VAL A 50 14.95 9.89 -2.08
N ALA A 51 14.65 10.96 -1.33
CA ALA A 51 14.23 10.86 0.07
C ALA A 51 12.91 10.08 0.21
N GLY A 52 11.89 10.42 -0.59
CA GLY A 52 10.60 9.74 -0.59
C GLY A 52 10.74 8.24 -0.89
N LEU A 53 11.56 7.85 -1.87
CA LEU A 53 11.84 6.44 -2.18
C LEU A 53 12.58 5.74 -1.02
N ARG A 54 13.57 6.36 -0.39
CA ARG A 54 14.28 5.81 0.77
C ARG A 54 13.36 5.61 1.96
N GLU A 55 12.41 6.50 2.15
CA GLU A 55 11.40 6.42 3.20
C GLU A 55 10.21 5.52 2.82
N ARG A 56 10.24 4.91 1.63
CA ARG A 56 9.18 4.03 1.12
C ARG A 56 7.82 4.73 1.01
N ARG A 57 7.80 6.05 0.88
CA ARG A 57 6.60 6.84 0.60
C ARG A 57 6.21 6.71 -0.86
N SER A 58 5.92 5.48 -1.28
CA SER A 58 5.69 5.16 -2.69
C SER A 58 4.52 4.21 -2.87
N MET A 59 3.96 4.25 -4.07
CA MET A 59 2.85 3.42 -4.48
C MET A 59 3.05 2.89 -5.89
N ALA A 60 2.32 1.85 -6.23
CA ALA A 60 2.25 1.29 -7.56
C ALA A 60 0.79 1.23 -8.04
N ALA A 61 0.56 1.48 -9.33
CA ALA A 61 -0.75 1.34 -9.93
C ALA A 61 -0.67 0.92 -11.40
N THR A 62 -1.69 0.25 -11.90
CA THR A 62 -1.82 -0.13 -13.31
C THR A 62 -2.58 0.92 -14.13
N ASP A 63 -3.16 1.92 -13.47
CA ASP A 63 -3.76 3.11 -14.07
C ASP A 63 -3.48 4.32 -13.16
N LYS A 64 -3.94 5.52 -13.52
CA LYS A 64 -3.76 6.77 -12.77
C LYS A 64 -4.63 6.83 -11.51
N ILE A 65 -4.51 5.80 -10.68
CA ILE A 65 -5.21 5.69 -9.39
C ILE A 65 -4.36 6.39 -8.34
N TYR A 66 -4.93 7.41 -7.69
CA TYR A 66 -4.31 8.05 -6.54
C TYR A 66 -4.76 7.37 -5.26
N LEU A 67 -3.84 7.18 -4.31
CA LEU A 67 -4.19 6.66 -3.01
C LEU A 67 -3.32 7.24 -1.89
N GLU A 68 -3.93 7.52 -0.75
CA GLU A 68 -3.26 7.83 0.51
C GLU A 68 -3.56 6.71 1.50
N PHE A 69 -2.54 6.35 2.26
CA PHE A 69 -2.62 5.33 3.29
C PHE A 69 -1.79 5.73 4.50
N THR A 70 -2.45 5.78 5.65
CA THR A 70 -1.80 6.12 6.93
C THR A 70 -2.20 5.14 8.02
N CYS A 71 -1.35 5.02 9.05
CA CYS A 71 -1.65 4.30 10.28
C CYS A 71 -1.28 5.18 11.49
N GLY A 72 -2.25 5.49 12.36
CA GLY A 72 -2.02 6.38 13.50
C GLY A 72 -1.46 7.75 13.09
N GLY A 73 -1.83 8.27 11.91
CA GLY A 73 -1.30 9.52 11.35
C GLY A 73 0.07 9.38 10.66
N HIS A 74 0.75 8.24 10.77
CA HIS A 74 2.01 7.99 10.06
C HIS A 74 1.75 7.55 8.62
N PRO A 75 2.43 8.13 7.63
CA PRO A 75 2.22 7.80 6.22
C PRO A 75 2.73 6.40 5.86
N MET A 76 2.30 5.89 4.70
CA MET A 76 2.89 4.70 4.10
C MET A 76 4.42 4.79 4.08
N GLY A 77 5.11 3.67 4.27
CA GLY A 77 6.56 3.59 4.41
C GLY A 77 7.07 3.73 5.83
N ALA A 78 6.28 4.29 6.75
CA ALA A 78 6.69 4.50 8.13
C ALA A 78 6.85 3.20 8.92
N ALA A 79 7.77 3.22 9.89
CA ALA A 79 7.94 2.18 10.89
C ALA A 79 7.98 2.84 12.28
N PHE A 80 7.06 2.46 13.17
CA PHE A 80 6.91 3.10 14.48
C PHE A 80 6.37 2.13 15.53
N GLU A 81 6.43 2.54 16.78
CA GLU A 81 5.86 1.80 17.93
C GLU A 81 4.63 2.54 18.45
N SER A 82 3.62 1.79 18.90
CA SER A 82 2.41 2.32 19.48
C SER A 82 1.91 1.43 20.62
N LYS A 83 1.37 2.06 21.66
CA LYS A 83 0.56 1.41 22.70
C LYS A 83 -0.92 1.45 22.35
N GLU A 84 -1.31 2.37 21.48
CA GLU A 84 -2.68 2.50 21.02
C GLU A 84 -2.97 1.52 19.88
N LYS A 85 -4.21 1.09 19.79
CA LYS A 85 -4.68 0.25 18.69
C LYS A 85 -4.45 0.97 17.34
N PRO A 86 -3.93 0.26 16.32
CA PRO A 86 -3.70 0.86 15.02
C PRO A 86 -4.98 1.35 14.37
N VAL A 87 -4.98 2.61 13.95
CA VAL A 87 -6.06 3.23 13.19
C VAL A 87 -5.57 3.49 11.78
N TYR A 88 -6.17 2.81 10.81
CA TYR A 88 -5.82 2.93 9.40
C TYR A 88 -6.77 3.89 8.71
N ALA A 89 -6.23 4.91 8.03
CA ALA A 89 -6.99 5.82 7.22
C ALA A 89 -6.58 5.70 5.74
N VAL A 90 -7.57 5.77 4.87
CA VAL A 90 -7.46 5.50 3.45
C VAL A 90 -8.19 6.57 2.66
N ARG A 91 -7.57 7.06 1.59
CA ARG A 91 -8.21 7.85 0.55
C ARG A 91 -7.80 7.33 -0.81
N VAL A 92 -8.77 7.10 -1.67
CA VAL A 92 -8.57 6.61 -3.04
C VAL A 92 -9.33 7.52 -3.99
N GLU A 93 -8.67 7.90 -5.09
CA GLU A 93 -9.32 8.53 -6.26
C GLU A 93 -9.02 7.65 -7.48
N GLY A 94 -10.04 6.93 -7.94
CA GLY A 94 -9.92 6.01 -9.05
C GLY A 94 -10.23 6.65 -10.40
N THR A 95 -9.90 5.94 -11.46
CA THR A 95 -10.28 6.27 -12.84
C THR A 95 -11.58 5.59 -13.26
N ALA A 96 -11.95 4.51 -12.57
CA ALA A 96 -13.18 3.74 -12.72
C ALA A 96 -13.78 3.40 -11.34
N PRO A 97 -15.05 2.90 -11.26
CA PRO A 97 -15.65 2.49 -10.01
C PRO A 97 -14.79 1.47 -9.24
N LEU A 98 -14.71 1.64 -7.93
CA LEU A 98 -13.96 0.74 -7.06
C LEU A 98 -14.73 -0.56 -6.85
N ALA A 99 -14.06 -1.68 -7.04
CA ALA A 99 -14.58 -3.01 -6.74
C ALA A 99 -14.21 -3.45 -5.32
N LYS A 100 -12.95 -3.16 -4.89
CA LYS A 100 -12.47 -3.51 -3.56
C LYS A 100 -11.41 -2.54 -3.07
N VAL A 101 -11.45 -2.27 -1.77
CA VAL A 101 -10.39 -1.59 -1.03
C VAL A 101 -10.03 -2.47 0.16
N THR A 102 -8.85 -3.07 0.15
CA THR A 102 -8.46 -4.15 1.06
C THR A 102 -7.21 -3.79 1.85
N LEU A 103 -7.28 -3.89 3.17
CA LEU A 103 -6.13 -3.83 4.06
C LEU A 103 -5.56 -5.25 4.24
N VAL A 104 -4.30 -5.43 3.89
CA VAL A 104 -3.58 -6.69 4.05
C VAL A 104 -2.52 -6.51 5.14
N CYS A 105 -2.62 -7.27 6.22
CA CYS A 105 -1.64 -7.26 7.32
C CYS A 105 -1.07 -8.65 7.52
N ASN A 106 0.25 -8.73 7.68
CA ASN A 106 0.95 -10.00 7.92
C ASN A 106 0.53 -11.08 6.90
N GLU A 107 0.51 -10.71 5.61
CA GLU A 107 0.17 -11.53 4.44
C GLU A 107 -1.29 -12.04 4.39
N LYS A 108 -2.15 -11.52 5.27
CA LYS A 108 -3.58 -11.92 5.30
C LYS A 108 -4.47 -10.68 5.12
N VAL A 109 -5.59 -10.88 4.44
CA VAL A 109 -6.65 -9.86 4.44
C VAL A 109 -7.09 -9.61 5.88
N ARG A 110 -6.91 -8.38 6.34
CA ARG A 110 -7.27 -7.96 7.69
C ARG A 110 -8.61 -7.23 7.73
N HIS A 111 -8.85 -6.41 6.74
CA HIS A 111 -10.10 -5.68 6.59
C HIS A 111 -10.41 -5.40 5.12
N GLU A 112 -11.68 -5.45 4.75
CA GLU A 112 -12.17 -5.01 3.46
C GLU A 112 -13.16 -3.88 3.70
N PHE A 113 -12.83 -2.70 3.17
CA PHE A 113 -13.69 -1.52 3.30
C PHE A 113 -14.92 -1.68 2.41
N THR A 114 -16.08 -1.30 2.93
CA THR A 114 -17.31 -1.29 2.13
C THR A 114 -17.27 -0.12 1.14
N VAL A 115 -17.27 -0.43 -0.15
CA VAL A 115 -17.34 0.54 -1.25
C VAL A 115 -18.72 0.52 -1.87
N ASP A 116 -19.20 1.66 -2.33
CA ASP A 116 -20.54 1.86 -2.90
C ASP A 116 -20.56 1.85 -4.44
N GLY A 117 -19.44 1.48 -5.06
CA GLY A 117 -19.28 1.53 -6.51
C GLY A 117 -18.90 2.92 -7.04
N SER A 118 -18.63 3.89 -6.17
CA SER A 118 -18.00 5.15 -6.56
C SER A 118 -16.54 4.91 -7.00
N LYS A 119 -16.00 5.82 -7.79
CA LYS A 119 -14.57 5.82 -8.12
C LYS A 119 -13.71 6.42 -7.01
N ASP A 120 -14.30 7.18 -6.11
CA ASP A 120 -13.64 7.84 -5.00
C ASP A 120 -14.08 7.22 -3.68
N PHE A 121 -13.14 7.02 -2.77
CA PHE A 121 -13.38 6.43 -1.46
C PHE A 121 -12.50 7.09 -0.39
N SER A 122 -13.10 7.35 0.76
CA SER A 122 -12.37 7.70 1.99
C SER A 122 -12.95 6.93 3.15
N GLY A 123 -12.09 6.32 3.96
CA GLY A 123 -12.52 5.52 5.08
C GLY A 123 -11.45 5.39 6.15
N GLN A 124 -11.90 4.99 7.33
CA GLN A 124 -11.05 4.75 8.49
C GLN A 124 -11.50 3.47 9.18
N TRP A 125 -10.55 2.70 9.67
CA TRP A 125 -10.83 1.48 10.43
C TRP A 125 -9.81 1.30 11.56
N THR A 126 -10.30 0.91 12.73
CA THR A 126 -9.48 0.60 13.89
C THR A 126 -9.32 -0.91 14.00
N ASP A 127 -8.09 -1.40 14.10
CA ASP A 127 -7.83 -2.79 14.40
C ASP A 127 -8.05 -3.04 15.89
N GLU A 128 -9.22 -3.62 16.23
CA GLU A 128 -9.61 -3.87 17.63
C GLU A 128 -8.80 -5.00 18.29
N SER A 129 -8.13 -5.83 17.49
CA SER A 129 -7.35 -6.98 17.98
C SER A 129 -6.08 -7.18 17.15
N PRO A 130 -5.16 -6.19 17.12
CA PRO A 130 -3.90 -6.32 16.39
C PRO A 130 -3.06 -7.45 16.98
N ALA A 131 -2.22 -8.05 16.17
CA ALA A 131 -1.25 -9.01 16.68
C ALA A 131 -0.20 -8.27 17.55
N GLU A 132 0.21 -8.89 18.64
CA GLU A 132 1.29 -8.36 19.47
C GLU A 132 2.60 -8.34 18.67
N GLY A 133 3.40 -7.30 18.86
CA GLY A 133 4.64 -7.10 18.13
C GLY A 133 4.45 -6.35 16.79
N GLU A 134 5.33 -6.59 15.83
CA GLU A 134 5.36 -5.86 14.57
C GLU A 134 4.27 -6.36 13.60
N ASN A 135 3.38 -5.45 13.22
CA ASN A 135 2.39 -5.64 12.18
C ASN A 135 2.81 -4.86 10.94
N ARG A 136 2.85 -5.50 9.79
CA ARG A 136 3.15 -4.90 8.49
C ARG A 136 1.89 -4.92 7.63
N CYS A 137 1.38 -3.73 7.36
CA CYS A 137 0.09 -3.57 6.70
C CYS A 137 0.22 -2.70 5.47
N TYR A 138 -0.35 -3.12 4.35
CA TYR A 138 -0.43 -2.35 3.11
C TYR A 138 -1.85 -2.32 2.54
N LEU A 139 -2.13 -1.32 1.72
CA LEU A 139 -3.41 -1.20 1.04
C LEU A 139 -3.34 -1.78 -0.36
N ARG A 140 -4.39 -2.50 -0.76
CA ARG A 140 -4.65 -2.94 -2.13
C ARG A 140 -6.01 -2.43 -2.58
N VAL A 141 -6.05 -1.83 -3.76
CA VAL A 141 -7.24 -1.30 -4.41
C VAL A 141 -7.47 -2.03 -5.72
N GLU A 142 -8.71 -2.40 -6.00
CA GLU A 142 -9.14 -3.04 -7.25
C GLU A 142 -10.31 -2.24 -7.82
N GLN A 143 -10.24 -1.88 -9.10
CA GLN A 143 -11.32 -1.25 -9.84
C GLN A 143 -12.14 -2.30 -10.63
N THR A 144 -13.36 -1.92 -11.02
CA THR A 144 -14.26 -2.80 -11.80
C THR A 144 -13.76 -3.07 -13.22
N ASP A 145 -12.88 -2.23 -13.74
CA ASP A 145 -12.21 -2.40 -15.04
C ASP A 145 -10.95 -3.30 -14.98
N GLY A 146 -10.64 -3.84 -13.78
CA GLY A 146 -9.50 -4.70 -13.54
C GLY A 146 -8.21 -3.98 -13.20
N ASN A 147 -8.18 -2.64 -13.24
CA ASN A 147 -7.02 -1.88 -12.80
C ASN A 147 -6.86 -1.91 -11.27
N MET A 148 -5.63 -1.82 -10.81
CA MET A 148 -5.26 -2.01 -9.40
C MET A 148 -4.24 -0.98 -8.94
N ALA A 149 -4.22 -0.74 -7.62
CA ALA A 149 -3.16 0.05 -6.98
C ALA A 149 -2.77 -0.55 -5.62
N TRP A 150 -1.53 -0.28 -5.20
CA TRP A 150 -0.96 -0.73 -3.93
C TRP A 150 -0.18 0.40 -3.26
N ALA A 151 -0.46 0.65 -1.98
CA ALA A 151 0.38 1.50 -1.15
C ALA A 151 1.55 0.71 -0.56
N SER A 152 2.68 1.35 -0.35
CA SER A 152 3.75 0.79 0.48
C SER A 152 3.25 0.49 1.89
N PRO A 153 3.79 -0.54 2.56
CA PRO A 153 3.36 -0.87 3.91
C PRO A 153 3.68 0.21 4.93
N VAL A 154 2.94 0.17 6.04
CA VAL A 154 3.36 0.69 7.34
C VAL A 154 3.74 -0.48 8.23
N TRP A 155 4.73 -0.27 9.09
CA TRP A 155 5.17 -1.22 10.12
C TRP A 155 4.85 -0.61 11.47
N VAL A 156 3.84 -1.13 12.15
CA VAL A 156 3.48 -0.71 13.49
C VAL A 156 3.80 -1.82 14.49
N ARG A 157 4.68 -1.55 15.44
CA ARG A 157 4.92 -2.44 16.58
C ARG A 157 3.94 -2.08 17.68
N TRP A 158 2.95 -2.93 17.84
CA TRP A 158 1.96 -2.75 18.90
C TRP A 158 2.40 -3.47 20.18
N ASN A 159 2.52 -2.69 21.26
CA ASN A 159 2.89 -3.13 22.59
C ASN A 159 1.87 -2.52 23.58
N PRO A 160 0.76 -3.22 23.91
CA PRO A 160 -0.30 -2.72 24.78
C PRO A 160 0.16 -2.43 26.20
#